data_a4b0096966e4008c796d9a71e52896ff
#
_entry.id   a4b0096966e4008c796d9a71e52896ff
#
_cell.length_a   1.000
_cell.length_b   1.000
_cell.length_c   1.000
_cell.angle_alpha   90.00
_cell.angle_beta   90.00
_cell.angle_gamma   90.00
#
_symmetry.space_group_name_H-M   'P 1'
#
loop_
_entity.id
_entity.type
_entity.pdbx_description
1 polymer ?
#
loop_
_entity_poly.entity_id
_entity_poly.type
_entity_poly.pdbx_seq_one_letter_code
_entity_poly.pdbx_strand_id
1 'polypeptide(L)'
;MARAHNSQSPSFYDPGNAARWSYSPNLRALFTSAQDHRRQFSIKAASSDRFKVHLLLIDAQKDFCFPEGTLYVGGRSGTGAIDDSRRTAEFIYRNLGVLTHITPTMDTHFPFQIFFPSFWVDENGNPLQPHDMLAADLTILRLGQPAGQAAPNPAVAGF
;
A
#
# COMPACT_ATOMS: atom_id res chain seq x y z
N MET A 1 23.47 9.34 24.98
CA MET A 1 23.20 10.54 24.17
C MET A 1 22.05 10.21 23.24
N ALA A 2 20.92 10.93 23.34
CA ALA A 2 19.83 10.82 22.39
C ALA A 2 20.32 11.31 21.01
N ARG A 3 19.98 10.61 19.95
CA ARG A 3 20.23 11.10 18.59
C ARG A 3 19.53 12.45 18.41
N ALA A 4 20.22 13.41 17.80
CA ALA A 4 19.61 14.67 17.43
C ALA A 4 18.39 14.39 16.53
N HIS A 5 17.24 14.85 16.97
CA HIS A 5 16.00 14.80 16.20
C HIS A 5 16.19 15.72 15.00
N ASN A 6 16.40 15.17 13.80
CA ASN A 6 16.45 15.98 12.61
C ASN A 6 15.00 16.31 12.22
N SER A 7 14.53 17.47 12.63
CA SER A 7 13.16 17.94 12.35
C SER A 7 12.95 18.36 10.89
N GLN A 8 14.02 18.39 10.09
CA GLN A 8 13.97 18.86 8.72
C GLN A 8 13.86 17.69 7.74
N SER A 9 12.77 17.65 6.99
CA SER A 9 12.59 16.66 5.92
C SER A 9 13.65 16.85 4.83
N PRO A 10 14.13 15.77 4.19
CA PRO A 10 15.06 15.87 3.07
C PRO A 10 14.51 16.73 1.94
N SER A 11 15.39 17.44 1.22
CA SER A 11 15.01 18.29 0.10
C SER A 11 14.36 17.53 -1.07
N PHE A 12 14.57 16.24 -1.16
CA PHE A 12 13.97 15.36 -2.17
C PHE A 12 12.60 14.80 -1.73
N TYR A 13 12.15 15.06 -0.50
CA TYR A 13 10.82 14.67 -0.03
C TYR A 13 9.80 15.71 -0.48
N ASP A 14 8.81 15.25 -1.24
CA ASP A 14 7.64 16.04 -1.62
C ASP A 14 6.37 15.30 -1.18
N PRO A 15 5.62 15.83 -0.20
CA PRO A 15 4.40 15.21 0.30
C PRO A 15 3.31 15.08 -0.78
N GLY A 16 3.36 15.88 -1.85
CA GLY A 16 2.44 15.77 -2.98
C GLY A 16 2.57 14.47 -3.76
N ASN A 17 3.71 13.80 -3.67
CA ASN A 17 3.91 12.51 -4.33
C ASN A 17 3.02 11.39 -3.76
N ALA A 18 2.54 11.51 -2.53
CA ALA A 18 1.63 10.54 -1.92
C ALA A 18 0.27 10.41 -2.62
N ALA A 19 -0.11 11.41 -3.44
CA ALA A 19 -1.35 11.40 -4.22
C ALA A 19 -1.12 11.16 -5.72
N ARG A 20 0.10 10.79 -6.13
CA ARG A 20 0.47 10.65 -7.55
C ARG A 20 0.63 9.19 -7.94
N TRP A 21 -0.42 8.60 -8.52
CA TRP A 21 -0.41 7.22 -9.02
C TRP A 21 0.79 6.91 -9.91
N SER A 22 1.10 7.80 -10.85
CA SER A 22 2.18 7.65 -11.82
C SER A 22 3.56 8.08 -11.29
N TYR A 23 3.72 8.32 -9.97
CA TYR A 23 5.01 8.70 -9.41
C TYR A 23 6.07 7.63 -9.67
N SER A 24 7.08 8.01 -10.43
CA SER A 24 8.22 7.16 -10.81
C SER A 24 9.51 7.97 -10.73
N PRO A 25 10.18 7.99 -9.58
CA PRO A 25 11.39 8.78 -9.40
C PRO A 25 12.60 8.19 -10.14
N ASN A 26 13.55 9.03 -10.49
CA ASN A 26 14.88 8.57 -10.88
C ASN A 26 15.58 8.01 -9.63
N LEU A 27 15.61 6.69 -9.50
CA LEU A 27 16.14 6.01 -8.30
C LEU A 27 17.62 6.31 -8.06
N ARG A 28 18.43 6.46 -9.13
CA ARG A 28 19.85 6.78 -9.00
C ARG A 28 20.05 8.19 -8.43
N ALA A 29 19.34 9.18 -8.96
CA ALA A 29 19.38 10.55 -8.46
C ALA A 29 18.90 10.63 -7.00
N LEU A 30 17.80 9.94 -6.70
CA LEU A 30 17.26 9.88 -5.35
C LEU A 30 18.24 9.24 -4.36
N PHE A 31 18.89 8.14 -4.75
CA PHE A 31 19.92 7.49 -3.95
C PHE A 31 21.10 8.42 -3.64
N THR A 32 21.60 9.14 -4.67
CA THR A 32 22.67 10.12 -4.49
C THR A 32 22.26 11.22 -3.49
N SER A 33 21.07 11.80 -3.68
CA SER A 33 20.54 12.83 -2.77
C SER A 33 20.37 12.31 -1.33
N ALA A 34 19.94 11.06 -1.17
CA ALA A 34 19.83 10.43 0.14
C ALA A 34 21.21 10.23 0.81
N GLN A 35 22.24 9.87 0.05
CA GLN A 35 23.61 9.77 0.56
C GLN A 35 24.15 11.15 1.00
N ASP A 36 23.87 12.20 0.23
CA ASP A 36 24.28 13.57 0.57
C ASP A 36 23.59 14.05 1.84
N HIS A 37 22.27 13.83 1.93
CA HIS A 37 21.50 14.13 3.13
C HIS A 37 22.05 13.39 4.36
N ARG A 38 22.35 12.10 4.21
CA ARG A 38 22.94 11.29 5.28
C ARG A 38 24.27 11.88 5.76
N ARG A 39 25.14 12.32 4.84
CA ARG A 39 26.42 12.96 5.17
C ARG A 39 26.23 14.30 5.87
N GLN A 40 25.39 15.16 5.28
CA GLN A 40 25.10 16.50 5.79
C GLN A 40 24.60 16.47 7.24
N PHE A 41 23.70 15.55 7.55
CA PHE A 41 23.08 15.44 8.89
C PHE A 41 23.76 14.39 9.79
N SER A 42 24.91 13.85 9.38
CA SER A 42 25.66 12.85 10.13
C SER A 42 24.82 11.67 10.63
N ILE A 43 23.86 11.21 9.79
CA ILE A 43 22.98 10.08 10.12
C ILE A 43 23.84 8.81 10.13
N LYS A 44 23.97 8.22 11.31
CA LYS A 44 24.79 7.01 11.53
C LYS A 44 24.17 5.77 10.88
N ALA A 45 25.00 4.76 10.66
CA ALA A 45 24.52 3.47 10.20
C ALA A 45 23.60 2.83 11.25
N ALA A 46 22.53 2.16 10.82
CA ALA A 46 21.59 1.46 11.68
C ALA A 46 22.27 0.39 12.57
N SER A 47 23.37 -0.21 12.08
CA SER A 47 24.17 -1.17 12.85
C SER A 47 24.73 -0.59 14.16
N SER A 48 24.93 0.74 14.21
CA SER A 48 25.43 1.44 15.40
C SER A 48 24.34 1.82 16.41
N ASP A 49 23.06 1.49 16.14
CA ASP A 49 21.97 1.85 17.03
C ASP A 49 22.00 1.03 18.31
N ARG A 50 22.02 1.72 19.44
CA ARG A 50 21.94 1.10 20.77
C ARG A 50 20.56 0.53 21.02
N PHE A 51 19.52 1.29 20.65
CA PHE A 51 18.12 0.84 20.68
C PHE A 51 17.69 0.57 19.25
N LYS A 52 17.11 -0.60 19.02
CA LYS A 52 16.59 -0.98 17.70
C LYS A 52 15.12 -0.60 17.61
N VAL A 53 14.80 0.28 16.67
CA VAL A 53 13.43 0.72 16.39
C VAL A 53 13.05 0.19 15.01
N HIS A 54 12.05 -0.66 14.98
CA HIS A 54 11.54 -1.27 13.75
C HIS A 54 10.14 -0.71 13.43
N LEU A 55 10.00 -0.12 12.26
CA LEU A 55 8.71 0.31 11.72
C LEU A 55 8.18 -0.77 10.78
N LEU A 56 7.02 -1.33 11.11
CA LEU A 56 6.29 -2.25 10.24
C LEU A 56 5.18 -1.46 9.52
N LEU A 57 5.20 -1.45 8.20
CA LEU A 57 4.17 -0.85 7.35
C LEU A 57 3.31 -1.97 6.78
N ILE A 58 2.04 -2.02 7.20
CA ILE A 58 1.12 -3.07 6.77
C ILE A 58 0.32 -2.57 5.58
N ASP A 59 0.38 -3.30 4.48
CA ASP A 59 -0.43 -3.15 3.27
C ASP A 59 -0.39 -1.75 2.63
N ALA A 60 0.76 -1.05 2.75
CA ALA A 60 0.97 0.25 2.10
C ALA A 60 1.24 0.08 0.59
N GLN A 61 0.28 -0.51 -0.12
CA GLN A 61 0.35 -0.83 -1.54
C GLN A 61 -0.44 0.18 -2.37
N LYS A 62 -0.01 0.41 -3.61
CA LYS A 62 -0.71 1.32 -4.52
C LYS A 62 -2.17 0.93 -4.71
N ASP A 63 -2.45 -0.36 -4.82
CA ASP A 63 -3.79 -0.88 -5.07
C ASP A 63 -4.79 -0.55 -3.93
N PHE A 64 -4.30 -0.44 -2.70
CA PHE A 64 -5.10 -0.06 -1.54
C PHE A 64 -5.11 1.45 -1.27
N CYS A 65 -4.01 2.12 -1.64
CA CYS A 65 -3.77 3.51 -1.23
C CYS A 65 -4.17 4.56 -2.26
N PHE A 66 -4.49 4.17 -3.49
CA PHE A 66 -4.84 5.11 -4.57
C PHE A 66 -6.23 4.85 -5.14
N PRO A 67 -6.98 5.92 -5.54
CA PRO A 67 -8.30 5.77 -6.16
C PRO A 67 -8.31 4.93 -7.45
N GLU A 68 -7.18 4.89 -8.14
CA GLU A 68 -6.98 4.07 -9.36
C GLU A 68 -6.80 2.58 -9.04
N GLY A 69 -6.56 2.23 -7.78
CA GLY A 69 -6.42 0.84 -7.34
C GLY A 69 -7.76 0.12 -7.27
N THR A 70 -7.75 -1.20 -7.47
CA THR A 70 -8.98 -2.03 -7.50
C THR A 70 -9.56 -2.25 -6.09
N LEU A 71 -8.75 -2.07 -5.05
CA LEU A 71 -9.13 -2.27 -3.64
C LEU A 71 -8.93 -0.98 -2.81
N TYR A 72 -9.13 0.17 -3.41
CA TYR A 72 -8.89 1.46 -2.77
C TYR A 72 -9.66 1.65 -1.46
N VAL A 73 -8.96 2.05 -0.41
CA VAL A 73 -9.48 2.29 0.94
C VAL A 73 -9.56 3.79 1.21
N GLY A 74 -10.54 4.46 0.61
CA GLY A 74 -10.72 5.92 0.75
C GLY A 74 -11.22 6.36 2.13
N GLY A 75 -11.85 5.48 2.88
CA GLY A 75 -12.49 5.80 4.15
C GLY A 75 -13.63 6.82 3.99
N ARG A 76 -14.06 7.45 5.09
CA ARG A 76 -15.15 8.45 5.06
C ARG A 76 -14.79 9.71 4.28
N SER A 77 -13.53 10.09 4.26
CA SER A 77 -13.06 11.31 3.54
C SER A 77 -12.92 11.11 2.04
N GLY A 78 -12.90 9.87 1.55
CA GLY A 78 -12.52 9.56 0.18
C GLY A 78 -11.01 9.63 -0.09
N THR A 79 -10.20 10.14 0.84
CA THR A 79 -8.75 10.31 0.70
C THR A 79 -7.94 9.67 1.83
N GLY A 80 -8.61 8.88 2.69
CA GLY A 80 -8.02 8.36 3.93
C GLY A 80 -6.68 7.67 3.74
N ALA A 81 -6.56 6.76 2.78
CA ALA A 81 -5.32 6.02 2.53
C ALA A 81 -4.20 6.91 1.96
N ILE A 82 -4.53 7.91 1.12
CA ILE A 82 -3.57 8.89 0.60
C ILE A 82 -3.02 9.74 1.75
N ASP A 83 -3.91 10.22 2.62
CA ASP A 83 -3.54 11.05 3.76
C ASP A 83 -2.70 10.27 4.77
N ASP A 84 -2.99 8.99 4.94
CA ASP A 84 -2.20 8.11 5.79
C ASP A 84 -0.82 7.81 5.21
N SER A 85 -0.74 7.53 3.93
CA SER A 85 0.53 7.36 3.21
C SER A 85 1.42 8.60 3.32
N ARG A 86 0.81 9.80 3.22
CA ARG A 86 1.53 11.08 3.40
C ARG A 86 2.06 11.22 4.82
N ARG A 87 1.24 10.98 5.83
CA ARG A 87 1.66 11.03 7.24
C ARG A 87 2.75 10.02 7.55
N THR A 88 2.62 8.81 7.00
CA THR A 88 3.63 7.74 7.16
C THR A 88 4.97 8.15 6.57
N ALA A 89 4.99 8.67 5.34
CA ALA A 89 6.21 9.14 4.70
C ALA A 89 6.84 10.30 5.51
N GLU A 90 6.04 11.26 5.94
CA GLU A 90 6.50 12.38 6.79
C GLU A 90 7.08 11.87 8.11
N PHE A 91 6.42 10.94 8.77
CA PHE A 91 6.92 10.30 10.00
C PHE A 91 8.28 9.65 9.77
N ILE A 92 8.44 8.88 8.69
CA ILE A 92 9.72 8.23 8.34
C ILE A 92 10.81 9.27 8.17
N TYR A 93 10.60 10.29 7.34
CA TYR A 93 11.61 11.29 7.04
C TYR A 93 12.00 12.14 8.25
N ARG A 94 11.06 12.45 9.12
CA ARG A 94 11.35 13.15 10.38
C ARG A 94 12.11 12.29 11.39
N ASN A 95 12.06 10.97 11.27
CA ASN A 95 12.64 10.04 12.24
C ASN A 95 13.79 9.20 11.68
N LEU A 96 14.42 9.60 10.56
CA LEU A 96 15.55 8.87 9.94
C LEU A 96 16.69 8.57 10.91
N GLY A 97 16.93 9.44 11.88
CA GLY A 97 17.96 9.24 12.91
C GLY A 97 17.57 8.25 14.02
N VAL A 98 16.31 7.81 14.08
CA VAL A 98 15.77 6.94 15.14
C VAL A 98 15.40 5.56 14.61
N LEU A 99 14.82 5.51 13.39
CA LEU A 99 14.40 4.26 12.78
C LEU A 99 15.61 3.42 12.38
N THR A 100 15.64 2.17 12.87
CA THR A 100 16.70 1.21 12.55
C THR A 100 16.33 0.38 11.32
N HIS A 101 15.09 -0.07 11.25
CA HIS A 101 14.55 -0.88 10.15
C HIS A 101 13.16 -0.42 9.76
N ILE A 102 12.85 -0.56 8.47
CA ILE A 102 11.50 -0.39 7.92
C ILE A 102 11.18 -1.64 7.11
N THR A 103 10.08 -2.30 7.43
CA THR A 103 9.60 -3.46 6.68
C THR A 103 8.19 -3.17 6.18
N PRO A 104 7.99 -2.93 4.89
CA PRO A 104 6.66 -2.94 4.30
C PRO A 104 6.21 -4.40 4.10
N THR A 105 4.97 -4.70 4.45
CA THR A 105 4.30 -5.91 3.98
C THR A 105 3.67 -5.66 2.63
N MET A 106 3.46 -6.71 1.88
CA MET A 106 2.79 -6.67 0.59
C MET A 106 1.84 -7.86 0.51
N ASP A 107 0.58 -7.55 0.33
CA ASP A 107 -0.43 -8.57 0.06
C ASP A 107 -0.14 -9.18 -1.31
N THR A 108 0.02 -10.50 -1.34
CA THR A 108 0.40 -11.21 -2.56
C THR A 108 -0.49 -12.44 -2.69
N HIS A 109 -1.22 -12.51 -3.79
CA HIS A 109 -2.20 -13.55 -4.06
C HIS A 109 -1.98 -14.19 -5.42
N PHE A 110 -2.40 -15.44 -5.54
CA PHE A 110 -2.56 -16.06 -6.85
C PHE A 110 -3.84 -15.56 -7.51
N PRO A 111 -3.87 -15.37 -8.84
CA PRO A 111 -5.01 -14.78 -9.53
C PRO A 111 -6.29 -15.63 -9.51
N PHE A 112 -6.21 -16.86 -9.01
CA PHE A 112 -7.30 -17.84 -8.94
C PHE A 112 -7.74 -18.16 -7.50
N GLN A 113 -7.42 -17.30 -6.51
CA GLN A 113 -7.86 -17.53 -5.13
C GLN A 113 -9.32 -17.15 -4.94
N ILE A 114 -9.97 -17.86 -3.99
CA ILE A 114 -11.42 -17.81 -3.72
C ILE A 114 -12.01 -16.40 -3.49
N PHE A 115 -11.21 -15.46 -3.03
CA PHE A 115 -11.65 -14.08 -2.78
C PHE A 115 -11.50 -13.15 -3.98
N PHE A 116 -11.00 -13.63 -5.12
CA PHE A 116 -10.96 -12.84 -6.35
C PHE A 116 -12.24 -13.01 -7.19
N PRO A 117 -12.72 -11.94 -7.83
CA PRO A 117 -13.83 -12.04 -8.78
C PRO A 117 -13.62 -13.07 -9.88
N SER A 118 -12.39 -13.28 -10.32
CA SER A 118 -12.03 -14.26 -11.36
C SER A 118 -12.25 -15.72 -10.95
N PHE A 119 -12.33 -16.01 -9.63
CA PHE A 119 -12.63 -17.35 -9.12
C PHE A 119 -14.10 -17.70 -9.28
N TRP A 120 -14.97 -16.73 -9.44
CA TRP A 120 -16.40 -16.89 -9.46
C TRP A 120 -17.01 -16.50 -10.80
N VAL A 121 -18.08 -17.16 -11.17
CA VAL A 121 -18.89 -16.79 -12.33
C VAL A 121 -20.36 -16.64 -11.90
N ASP A 122 -21.09 -15.83 -12.63
CA ASP A 122 -22.54 -15.71 -12.52
C ASP A 122 -23.25 -16.89 -13.24
N GLU A 123 -24.56 -16.90 -13.20
CA GLU A 123 -25.42 -17.91 -13.84
C GLU A 123 -25.25 -17.99 -15.37
N ASN A 124 -24.65 -16.97 -15.98
CA ASN A 124 -24.36 -16.91 -17.42
C ASN A 124 -22.90 -17.32 -17.73
N GLY A 125 -22.10 -17.67 -16.71
CA GLY A 125 -20.70 -18.02 -16.86
C GLY A 125 -19.74 -16.83 -16.98
N ASN A 126 -20.20 -15.59 -16.73
CA ASN A 126 -19.35 -14.42 -16.76
C ASN A 126 -18.64 -14.22 -15.42
N PRO A 127 -17.35 -13.81 -15.41
CA PRO A 127 -16.65 -13.46 -14.18
C PRO A 127 -17.36 -12.33 -13.42
N LEU A 128 -17.33 -12.39 -12.09
CA LEU A 128 -17.84 -11.31 -11.26
C LEU A 128 -17.03 -10.03 -11.48
N GLN A 129 -17.67 -8.89 -11.26
CA GLN A 129 -17.01 -7.60 -11.37
C GLN A 129 -16.30 -7.23 -10.05
N PRO A 130 -15.24 -6.41 -10.09
CA PRO A 130 -14.68 -5.80 -8.89
C PRO A 130 -15.81 -5.13 -8.08
N HIS A 131 -15.76 -5.29 -6.75
CA HIS A 131 -16.77 -4.79 -5.81
C HIS A 131 -18.14 -5.50 -5.80
N ASP A 132 -18.36 -6.54 -6.60
CA ASP A 132 -19.47 -7.45 -6.37
C ASP A 132 -19.27 -8.13 -5.01
N MET A 133 -20.27 -8.04 -4.14
CA MET A 133 -20.23 -8.74 -2.86
C MET A 133 -20.83 -10.14 -3.02
N LEU A 134 -20.17 -11.10 -2.43
CA LEU A 134 -20.64 -12.49 -2.40
C LEU A 134 -21.07 -12.83 -0.97
N ALA A 135 -22.34 -13.17 -0.80
CA ALA A 135 -22.86 -13.66 0.48
C ALA A 135 -22.44 -15.13 0.73
N ALA A 136 -22.56 -15.59 1.97
CA ALA A 136 -22.16 -16.94 2.35
C ALA A 136 -22.91 -18.05 1.61
N ASP A 137 -24.10 -17.78 1.12
CA ASP A 137 -24.93 -18.67 0.28
C ASP A 137 -24.66 -18.53 -1.22
N LEU A 138 -23.56 -17.86 -1.58
CA LEU A 138 -23.12 -17.55 -2.95
C LEU A 138 -24.05 -16.59 -3.71
N THR A 139 -24.93 -15.87 -3.01
CA THR A 139 -25.73 -14.81 -3.62
C THR A 139 -24.83 -13.61 -3.99
N ILE A 140 -24.91 -13.16 -5.24
CA ILE A 140 -24.20 -11.97 -5.72
C ILE A 140 -25.02 -10.74 -5.39
N LEU A 141 -24.45 -9.82 -4.63
CA LEU A 141 -25.06 -8.55 -4.24
C LEU A 141 -24.41 -7.42 -5.04
N ARG A 142 -25.18 -6.78 -5.89
CA ARG A 142 -24.76 -5.63 -6.71
C ARG A 142 -25.66 -4.44 -6.41
N LEU A 143 -25.05 -3.26 -6.27
CA LEU A 143 -25.83 -2.04 -6.02
C LEU A 143 -26.74 -1.73 -7.23
N GLY A 144 -28.06 -1.65 -6.98
CA GLY A 144 -29.05 -1.30 -8.01
C GLY A 144 -29.36 -2.40 -9.04
N GLN A 145 -28.94 -3.63 -8.78
CA GLN A 145 -29.24 -4.78 -9.66
C GLN A 145 -29.92 -5.91 -8.89
N PRO A 146 -30.66 -6.81 -9.57
CA PRO A 146 -31.19 -8.02 -8.97
C PRO A 146 -30.06 -8.89 -8.41
N ALA A 147 -30.34 -9.60 -7.33
CA ALA A 147 -29.42 -10.62 -6.82
C ALA A 147 -29.29 -11.75 -7.85
N GLY A 148 -28.06 -12.21 -8.04
CA GLY A 148 -27.73 -13.38 -8.85
C GLY A 148 -27.15 -14.49 -7.99
N GLN A 149 -26.82 -15.61 -8.61
CA GLN A 149 -26.16 -16.74 -7.96
C GLN A 149 -24.77 -16.94 -8.55
N ALA A 150 -23.76 -17.11 -7.69
CA ALA A 150 -22.39 -17.40 -8.10
C ALA A 150 -22.09 -18.89 -8.08
N ALA A 151 -21.15 -19.30 -8.92
CA ALA A 151 -20.53 -20.61 -8.87
C ALA A 151 -19.01 -20.48 -9.06
N PRO A 152 -18.20 -21.43 -8.57
CA PRO A 152 -16.79 -21.46 -8.88
C PRO A 152 -16.55 -21.49 -10.38
N ASN A 153 -15.62 -20.65 -10.86
CA ASN A 153 -15.23 -20.62 -12.26
C ASN A 153 -14.52 -21.92 -12.63
N PRO A 154 -15.06 -22.76 -13.54
CA PRO A 154 -14.49 -24.06 -13.87
C PRO A 154 -13.09 -23.96 -14.51
N ALA A 155 -12.73 -22.81 -15.07
CA ALA A 155 -11.39 -22.59 -15.63
C ALA A 155 -10.29 -22.47 -14.56
N VAL A 156 -10.64 -22.15 -13.30
CA VAL A 156 -9.68 -21.92 -12.22
C VAL A 156 -9.92 -22.74 -10.95
N ALA A 157 -11.11 -23.30 -10.78
CA ALA A 157 -11.49 -24.06 -9.58
C ALA A 157 -10.82 -25.43 -9.44
N GLY A 158 -10.02 -25.84 -10.42
CA GLY A 158 -9.27 -27.10 -10.40
C GLY A 158 -7.80 -26.99 -9.99
N PHE A 159 -7.36 -25.82 -9.49
CA PHE A 159 -5.97 -25.58 -9.06
C PHE A 159 -5.84 -25.50 -7.55
#